data_993f8c25f47d8ba336f9eaff70f5cfcc
#
_entry.id   993f8c25f47d8ba336f9eaff70f5cfcc
#
_cell.length_a   1.000
_cell.length_b   1.000
_cell.length_c   1.000
_cell.angle_alpha   90.00
_cell.angle_beta   90.00
_cell.angle_gamma   90.00
#
_symmetry.space_group_name_H-M   'P 1'
#
loop_
_entity.id
_entity.type
_entity.pdbx_description
1 polymer ?
#
loop_
_entity_poly.entity_id
_entity_poly.type
_entity_poly.pdbx_seq_one_letter_code
_entity_poly.pdbx_strand_id
1 'polypeptide(L)'
;ISYRLVGSEMCIRDRSKRVNDDYFMMKQVLERRFNFSSEWKKDLPSLIIIDGGKGQLNIALGVLKEKKIYNIDVISIAKGKNRKKDTEKIYYLNGEINFKENDKELFLLQRLRDEAHRFAVASQKVRRDIGYKYSLFNDIDGIGKKLKTNLLSYFGSIDNIKSASLTDLKKTPGIGEQMAKKIYREFNKIV
;
A
#
# COMPACT_ATOMS: atom_id res chain seq x y z
N ILE A 1 12.97 8.46 -16.73
CA ILE A 1 13.11 8.29 -15.26
C ILE A 1 11.88 7.55 -14.76
N SER A 2 12.06 6.30 -14.36
CA SER A 2 10.97 5.48 -13.84
C SER A 2 10.84 5.73 -12.33
N TYR A 3 9.78 6.43 -11.93
CA TYR A 3 9.43 6.61 -10.52
C TYR A 3 8.54 5.44 -10.09
N ARG A 4 9.01 4.63 -9.15
CA ARG A 4 8.21 3.56 -8.57
C ARG A 4 8.12 3.74 -7.06
N LEU A 5 6.90 4.00 -6.60
CA LEU A 5 6.60 4.28 -5.20
C LEU A 5 6.65 3.00 -4.37
N VAL A 6 7.56 2.93 -3.42
CA VAL A 6 7.72 1.79 -2.49
C VAL A 6 6.63 1.77 -1.41
N GLY A 7 5.95 2.90 -1.15
CA GLY A 7 4.95 3.01 -0.08
C GLY A 7 3.67 2.17 -0.24
N SER A 8 3.35 1.68 -1.44
CA SER A 8 2.11 0.93 -1.67
C SER A 8 2.13 -0.51 -1.16
N GLU A 9 3.30 -1.09 -0.92
CA GLU A 9 3.44 -2.49 -0.46
C GLU A 9 3.54 -2.62 1.07
N MET A 10 3.73 -1.53 1.78
CA MET A 10 4.01 -1.51 3.22
C MET A 10 2.84 -1.93 4.12
N CYS A 11 1.62 -1.98 3.59
CA CYS A 11 0.41 -2.10 4.41
C CYS A 11 -0.28 -3.46 4.42
N ILE A 12 0.29 -4.54 3.88
CA ILE A 12 -0.52 -5.71 3.55
C ILE A 12 -0.35 -6.93 4.45
N ARG A 13 0.67 -7.05 5.28
CA ARG A 13 0.84 -8.31 6.02
C ARG A 13 1.15 -8.11 7.50
N ASP A 14 0.23 -8.67 8.26
CA ASP A 14 0.33 -9.11 9.64
C ASP A 14 0.15 -8.08 10.75
N ARG A 15 -1.10 -7.97 11.21
CA ARG A 15 -1.48 -7.37 12.50
C ARG A 15 -1.16 -8.27 13.68
N SER A 16 -0.12 -9.07 13.64
CA SER A 16 0.30 -9.85 14.80
C SER A 16 1.47 -9.17 15.51
N LYS A 17 1.16 -8.40 16.55
CA LYS A 17 1.96 -8.19 17.77
C LYS A 17 3.23 -7.33 17.75
N ARG A 18 3.54 -6.50 16.76
CA ARG A 18 4.55 -5.43 16.93
C ARG A 18 4.09 -4.13 16.27
N VAL A 19 3.19 -3.46 16.96
CA VAL A 19 2.74 -2.10 16.65
C VAL A 19 3.88 -1.17 17.05
N ASN A 20 4.81 -0.85 16.17
CA ASN A 20 5.73 0.29 16.20
C ASN A 20 7.11 0.00 15.58
N ASP A 21 7.19 -0.87 14.59
CA ASP A 21 8.46 -1.03 13.93
C ASP A 21 8.37 -0.65 12.44
N ASP A 22 8.17 0.65 12.20
CA ASP A 22 8.23 1.23 10.86
C ASP A 22 9.54 0.87 10.15
N TYR A 23 10.62 0.74 10.93
CA TYR A 23 11.93 0.30 10.45
C TYR A 23 11.91 -1.14 9.96
N PHE A 24 11.30 -2.05 10.72
CA PHE A 24 11.20 -3.45 10.34
C PHE A 24 10.33 -3.63 9.09
N MET A 25 9.18 -2.93 9.04
CA MET A 25 8.30 -2.97 7.89
C MET A 25 8.98 -2.43 6.64
N MET A 26 9.70 -1.33 6.76
CA MET A 26 10.47 -0.75 5.67
C MET A 26 11.57 -1.69 5.18
N LYS A 27 12.31 -2.33 6.10
CA LYS A 27 13.31 -3.34 5.77
C LYS A 27 12.70 -4.48 4.94
N GLN A 28 11.57 -5.05 5.38
CA GLN A 28 10.88 -6.12 4.67
C GLN A 28 10.42 -5.71 3.26
N VAL A 29 9.94 -4.47 3.10
CA VAL A 29 9.51 -3.95 1.79
C VAL A 29 10.69 -3.85 0.84
N LEU A 30 11.79 -3.29 1.31
CA LEU A 30 13.01 -3.15 0.51
C LEU A 30 13.63 -4.52 0.18
N GLU A 31 13.68 -5.44 1.14
CA GLU A 31 14.16 -6.81 0.90
C GLU A 31 13.33 -7.51 -0.17
N ARG A 32 12.01 -7.39 -0.13
CA ARG A 32 11.12 -7.97 -1.17
C ARG A 32 11.31 -7.29 -2.51
N ARG A 33 11.45 -5.96 -2.53
CA ARG A 33 11.65 -5.18 -3.76
C ARG A 33 12.96 -5.59 -4.45
N PHE A 34 13.99 -5.84 -3.69
CA PHE A 34 15.33 -6.19 -4.17
C PHE A 34 15.65 -7.68 -4.03
N ASN A 35 14.65 -8.53 -3.81
CA ASN A 35 14.80 -9.97 -3.85
C ASN A 35 14.65 -10.43 -5.31
N PHE A 36 15.78 -10.57 -5.98
CA PHE A 36 15.84 -10.79 -7.42
C PHE A 36 15.44 -12.21 -7.83
N SER A 37 14.27 -12.35 -8.42
CA SER A 37 14.11 -13.24 -9.56
C SER A 37 14.68 -12.51 -10.79
N SER A 38 15.25 -13.23 -11.74
CA SER A 38 16.10 -12.74 -12.85
C SER A 38 15.53 -11.60 -13.72
N GLU A 39 14.24 -11.34 -13.70
CA GLU A 39 13.55 -10.34 -14.53
C GLU A 39 13.72 -8.88 -14.04
N TRP A 40 13.99 -8.67 -12.75
CA TRP A 40 14.05 -7.33 -12.15
C TRP A 40 15.40 -6.63 -12.23
N LYS A 41 16.46 -7.34 -12.64
CA LYS A 41 17.81 -6.74 -12.80
C LYS A 41 17.87 -5.65 -13.87
N LYS A 42 16.89 -5.60 -14.77
CA LYS A 42 16.86 -4.65 -15.88
C LYS A 42 16.26 -3.29 -15.51
N ASP A 43 15.51 -3.18 -14.38
CA ASP A 43 14.73 -2.00 -14.02
C ASP A 43 15.06 -1.48 -12.62
N LEU A 44 16.35 -1.40 -12.26
CA LEU A 44 16.75 -0.77 -11.02
C LEU A 44 16.57 0.76 -11.12
N PRO A 45 15.99 1.41 -10.10
CA PRO A 45 15.93 2.86 -10.06
C PRO A 45 17.34 3.43 -9.86
N SER A 46 17.59 4.61 -10.41
CA SER A 46 18.84 5.35 -10.13
C SER A 46 18.81 6.05 -8.76
N LEU A 47 17.62 6.35 -8.23
CA LEU A 47 17.43 7.06 -6.97
C LEU A 47 16.27 6.49 -6.17
N ILE A 48 16.47 6.30 -4.87
CA ILE A 48 15.42 6.00 -3.88
C ILE A 48 15.24 7.22 -2.97
N ILE A 49 14.00 7.70 -2.87
CA ILE A 49 13.63 8.78 -1.97
C ILE A 49 12.78 8.17 -0.84
N ILE A 50 13.19 8.42 0.40
CA ILE A 50 12.55 7.92 1.62
C ILE A 50 11.88 9.09 2.36
N ASP A 51 10.60 8.95 2.67
CA ASP A 51 9.90 9.87 3.58
C ASP A 51 10.23 9.45 5.02
N GLY A 52 11.25 10.08 5.58
CA GLY A 52 11.72 9.73 6.91
C GLY A 52 13.07 10.34 7.26
N GLY A 53 13.56 10.02 8.46
CA GLY A 53 14.81 10.54 8.98
C GLY A 53 16.03 9.66 8.68
N LYS A 54 17.15 10.02 9.31
CA LYS A 54 18.43 9.32 9.16
C LYS A 54 18.35 7.82 9.51
N GLY A 55 17.45 7.42 10.42
CA GLY A 55 17.25 6.01 10.76
C GLY A 55 16.71 5.20 9.59
N GLN A 56 15.68 5.70 8.88
CA GLN A 56 15.14 5.05 7.70
C GLN A 56 16.14 5.00 6.56
N LEU A 57 16.95 6.06 6.37
CA LEU A 57 18.05 6.05 5.42
C LEU A 57 19.02 4.89 5.68
N ASN A 58 19.45 4.73 6.93
CA ASN A 58 20.39 3.68 7.31
C ASN A 58 19.84 2.27 7.05
N ILE A 59 18.54 2.05 7.26
CA ILE A 59 17.88 0.77 6.92
C ILE A 59 17.97 0.50 5.43
N ALA A 60 17.65 1.48 4.59
CA ALA A 60 17.70 1.30 3.15
C ALA A 60 19.11 1.03 2.65
N LEU A 61 20.08 1.79 3.12
CA LEU A 61 21.50 1.56 2.78
C LEU A 61 21.98 0.18 3.24
N GLY A 62 21.55 -0.28 4.42
CA GLY A 62 21.83 -1.61 4.94
C GLY A 62 21.30 -2.71 4.02
N VAL A 63 20.03 -2.62 3.61
CA VAL A 63 19.43 -3.60 2.69
C VAL A 63 20.13 -3.62 1.34
N LEU A 64 20.44 -2.47 0.75
CA LEU A 64 21.16 -2.39 -0.51
C LEU A 64 22.56 -3.01 -0.40
N LYS A 65 23.27 -2.75 0.70
CA LYS A 65 24.58 -3.35 0.98
C LYS A 65 24.49 -4.87 1.13
N GLU A 66 23.51 -5.39 1.88
CA GLU A 66 23.26 -6.84 2.04
C GLU A 66 22.98 -7.50 0.68
N LYS A 67 22.28 -6.80 -0.23
CA LYS A 67 21.97 -7.26 -1.59
C LYS A 67 23.07 -6.98 -2.60
N LYS A 68 24.21 -6.37 -2.20
CA LYS A 68 25.33 -5.98 -3.07
C LYS A 68 24.92 -5.05 -4.22
N ILE A 69 24.03 -4.12 -3.95
CA ILE A 69 23.55 -3.11 -4.90
C ILE A 69 24.22 -1.79 -4.55
N TYR A 70 25.08 -1.29 -5.43
CA TYR A 70 25.90 -0.09 -5.19
C TYR A 70 25.64 1.04 -6.19
N ASN A 71 24.78 0.82 -7.17
CA ASN A 71 24.48 1.76 -8.25
C ASN A 71 23.15 2.49 -8.07
N ILE A 72 22.64 2.54 -6.84
CA ILE A 72 21.40 3.25 -6.52
C ILE A 72 21.73 4.29 -5.45
N ASP A 73 21.45 5.55 -5.76
CA ASP A 73 21.50 6.62 -4.77
C ASP A 73 20.31 6.57 -3.83
N VAL A 74 20.53 6.86 -2.56
CA VAL A 74 19.47 6.90 -1.55
C VAL A 74 19.51 8.22 -0.82
N ILE A 75 18.37 8.89 -0.76
CA ILE A 75 18.16 10.08 0.07
C ILE A 75 16.95 9.89 0.97
N SER A 76 16.93 10.57 2.11
CA SER A 76 15.75 10.64 2.96
C SER A 76 15.38 12.10 3.27
N ILE A 77 14.09 12.36 3.31
CA ILE A 77 13.53 13.68 3.56
C ILE A 77 12.83 13.63 4.92
N ALA A 78 13.38 14.37 5.90
CA ALA A 78 12.80 14.47 7.23
C ALA A 78 12.16 15.85 7.42
N LYS A 79 11.00 15.88 8.06
CA LYS A 79 10.38 17.14 8.51
C LYS A 79 11.23 17.73 9.64
N GLY A 80 11.53 19.03 9.53
CA GLY A 80 12.23 19.75 10.58
C GLY A 80 11.45 19.77 11.90
N LYS A 81 12.15 19.89 13.02
CA LYS A 81 11.59 19.85 14.38
C LYS A 81 10.47 20.88 14.63
N ASN A 82 10.46 21.99 13.92
CA ASN A 82 9.56 23.13 14.18
C ASN A 82 8.28 23.18 13.34
N ARG A 83 7.87 22.10 12.65
CA ARG A 83 6.67 22.08 11.82
C ARG A 83 6.49 23.24 10.81
N LYS A 84 7.44 24.17 10.71
CA LYS A 84 7.47 25.19 9.67
C LYS A 84 7.87 24.52 8.36
N LYS A 85 7.18 24.86 7.28
CA LYS A 85 7.42 24.29 5.93
C LYS A 85 8.86 24.42 5.45
N ASP A 86 9.64 25.26 6.09
CA ASP A 86 10.92 25.79 5.63
C ASP A 86 12.15 25.10 6.21
N THR A 87 11.99 23.95 6.90
CA THR A 87 13.11 23.28 7.59
C THR A 87 13.15 21.77 7.29
N GLU A 88 12.93 21.39 6.06
CA GLU A 88 13.14 19.99 5.69
C GLU A 88 14.62 19.69 5.59
N LYS A 89 15.03 18.57 6.20
CA LYS A 89 16.40 18.08 6.15
C LYS A 89 16.48 16.89 5.24
N ILE A 90 17.42 16.92 4.32
CA ILE A 90 17.68 15.82 3.42
C ILE A 90 18.98 15.14 3.84
N TYR A 91 18.88 13.86 4.13
CA TYR A 91 20.03 13.04 4.48
C TYR A 91 20.41 12.13 3.30
N TYR A 92 21.69 11.93 3.13
CA TYR A 92 22.28 10.98 2.19
C TYR A 92 23.44 10.23 2.87
N LEU A 93 24.08 9.28 2.18
CA LEU A 93 25.09 8.39 2.75
C LEU A 93 26.16 9.12 3.57
N ASN A 94 26.65 10.24 3.07
CA ASN A 94 27.84 10.93 3.63
C ASN A 94 27.49 12.20 4.43
N GLY A 95 26.20 12.49 4.68
CA GLY A 95 25.84 13.69 5.43
C GLY A 95 24.41 14.17 5.29
N GLU A 96 24.23 15.46 5.40
CA GLU A 96 22.96 16.14 5.18
C GLU A 96 23.10 17.28 4.18
N ILE A 97 22.05 17.52 3.41
CA ILE A 97 21.94 18.66 2.52
C ILE A 97 20.93 19.62 3.13
N ASN A 98 21.35 20.86 3.31
CA ASN A 98 20.49 21.95 3.72
C ASN A 98 20.17 22.80 2.50
N PHE A 99 18.93 22.77 2.07
CA PHE A 99 18.43 23.62 0.99
C PHE A 99 17.99 24.98 1.53
N LYS A 100 18.13 26.01 0.73
CA LYS A 100 17.49 27.32 0.97
C LYS A 100 16.02 27.24 0.58
N GLU A 101 15.18 28.08 1.18
CA GLU A 101 13.73 28.11 0.97
C GLU A 101 13.29 28.18 -0.49
N ASN A 102 14.12 28.76 -1.35
CA ASN A 102 13.81 28.98 -2.77
C ASN A 102 14.53 28.03 -3.74
N ASP A 103 15.17 26.97 -3.23
CA ASP A 103 15.87 26.02 -4.09
C ASP A 103 14.86 25.17 -4.87
N LYS A 104 14.98 25.19 -6.20
CA LYS A 104 14.07 24.46 -7.10
C LYS A 104 14.10 22.95 -6.84
N GLU A 105 15.24 22.43 -6.47
CA GLU A 105 15.47 21.04 -6.13
C GLU A 105 14.67 20.64 -4.88
N LEU A 106 14.59 21.52 -3.87
CA LEU A 106 13.75 21.29 -2.69
C LEU A 106 12.28 21.19 -3.07
N PHE A 107 11.76 22.10 -3.90
CA PHE A 107 10.38 22.05 -4.38
C PHE A 107 10.09 20.76 -5.15
N LEU A 108 11.01 20.30 -5.98
CA LEU A 108 10.85 19.04 -6.71
C LEU A 108 10.74 17.86 -5.74
N LEU A 109 11.63 17.78 -4.76
CA LEU A 109 11.63 16.70 -3.77
C LEU A 109 10.36 16.71 -2.90
N GLN A 110 9.90 17.89 -2.50
CA GLN A 110 8.64 18.05 -1.77
C GLN A 110 7.45 17.56 -2.59
N ARG A 111 7.37 17.94 -3.86
CA ARG A 111 6.30 17.46 -4.76
C ARG A 111 6.33 15.95 -4.93
N LEU A 112 7.50 15.37 -5.11
CA LEU A 112 7.63 13.89 -5.24
C LEU A 112 7.19 13.19 -3.97
N ARG A 113 7.60 13.68 -2.78
CA ARG A 113 7.17 13.14 -1.50
C ARG A 113 5.65 13.25 -1.31
N ASP A 114 5.08 14.44 -1.57
CA ASP A 114 3.65 14.68 -1.38
C ASP A 114 2.81 13.84 -2.34
N GLU A 115 3.25 13.65 -3.57
CA GLU A 115 2.60 12.77 -4.54
C GLU A 115 2.69 11.30 -4.12
N ALA A 116 3.85 10.86 -3.62
CA ALA A 116 4.03 9.53 -3.06
C ALA A 116 3.09 9.28 -1.88
N HIS A 117 3.00 10.24 -0.96
CA HIS A 117 2.11 10.18 0.20
C HIS A 117 0.63 10.14 -0.23
N ARG A 118 0.24 11.00 -1.16
CA ARG A 118 -1.12 11.02 -1.73
C ARG A 118 -1.49 9.68 -2.35
N PHE A 119 -0.60 9.07 -3.12
CA PHE A 119 -0.81 7.76 -3.73
C PHE A 119 -0.94 6.65 -2.68
N ALA A 120 -0.08 6.67 -1.65
CA ALA A 120 -0.13 5.69 -0.57
C ALA A 120 -1.46 5.77 0.21
N VAL A 121 -1.91 6.98 0.55
CA VAL A 121 -3.19 7.21 1.25
C VAL A 121 -4.38 6.77 0.39
N ALA A 122 -4.40 7.12 -0.90
CA ALA A 122 -5.45 6.70 -1.82
C ALA A 122 -5.51 5.17 -1.96
N SER A 123 -4.37 4.53 -2.10
CA SER A 123 -4.26 3.06 -2.17
C SER A 123 -4.74 2.38 -0.89
N GLN A 124 -4.44 2.94 0.29
CA GLN A 124 -4.94 2.43 1.57
C GLN A 124 -6.45 2.56 1.70
N LYS A 125 -7.03 3.68 1.23
CA LYS A 125 -8.49 3.89 1.24
C LYS A 125 -9.19 2.83 0.40
N VAL A 126 -8.75 2.63 -0.85
CA VAL A 126 -9.31 1.61 -1.74
C VAL A 126 -9.24 0.20 -1.11
N ARG A 127 -8.11 -0.15 -0.48
CA ARG A 127 -7.97 -1.45 0.19
C ARG A 127 -8.88 -1.61 1.40
N ARG A 128 -9.04 -0.55 2.21
CA ARG A 128 -9.99 -0.58 3.34
C ARG A 128 -11.42 -0.75 2.86
N ASP A 129 -11.80 -0.06 1.79
CA ASP A 129 -13.14 -0.17 1.20
C ASP A 129 -13.40 -1.58 0.66
N ILE A 130 -12.41 -2.18 -0.03
CA ILE A 130 -12.47 -3.58 -0.46
C ILE A 130 -12.55 -4.51 0.76
N GLY A 131 -11.69 -4.34 1.76
CA GLY A 131 -11.69 -5.14 2.97
C GLY A 131 -13.03 -5.09 3.71
N TYR A 132 -13.61 -3.90 3.84
CA TYR A 132 -14.94 -3.71 4.42
C TYR A 132 -16.02 -4.42 3.60
N LYS A 133 -16.03 -4.26 2.27
CA LYS A 133 -16.97 -4.97 1.39
C LYS A 133 -16.87 -6.50 1.55
N TYR A 134 -15.66 -7.03 1.67
CA TYR A 134 -15.45 -8.47 1.86
C TYR A 134 -15.87 -8.94 3.26
N SER A 135 -15.73 -8.12 4.30
CA SER A 135 -16.10 -8.47 5.67
C SER A 135 -17.62 -8.65 5.83
N LEU A 136 -18.43 -7.97 5.04
CA LEU A 136 -19.89 -8.11 5.05
C LEU A 136 -20.38 -9.52 4.62
N PHE A 137 -19.51 -10.32 4.03
CA PHE A 137 -19.82 -11.71 3.69
C PHE A 137 -19.26 -12.73 4.69
N ASN A 138 -18.61 -12.28 5.79
CA ASN A 138 -17.92 -13.21 6.68
C ASN A 138 -18.87 -14.13 7.45
N ASP A 139 -20.10 -13.69 7.68
CA ASP A 139 -21.12 -14.44 8.39
C ASP A 139 -21.86 -15.46 7.49
N ILE A 140 -21.48 -15.53 6.21
CA ILE A 140 -22.06 -16.47 5.24
C ILE A 140 -21.14 -17.67 5.07
N ASP A 141 -21.51 -18.79 5.68
CA ASP A 141 -20.76 -20.03 5.55
C ASP A 141 -20.66 -20.55 4.12
N GLY A 142 -19.44 -20.89 3.70
CA GLY A 142 -19.15 -21.45 2.38
C GLY A 142 -18.92 -20.41 1.29
N ILE A 143 -18.98 -19.11 1.60
CA ILE A 143 -18.68 -18.07 0.62
C ILE A 143 -17.19 -17.74 0.62
N GLY A 144 -16.43 -18.34 -0.31
CA GLY A 144 -15.00 -18.08 -0.48
C GLY A 144 -14.70 -16.81 -1.26
N LYS A 145 -13.43 -16.43 -1.32
CA LYS A 145 -12.94 -15.20 -2.00
C LYS A 145 -13.44 -15.08 -3.44
N LYS A 146 -13.42 -16.19 -4.20
CA LYS A 146 -13.87 -16.21 -5.60
C LYS A 146 -15.35 -15.84 -5.74
N LEU A 147 -16.21 -16.37 -4.89
CA LEU A 147 -17.65 -16.06 -4.93
C LEU A 147 -17.94 -14.62 -4.52
N LYS A 148 -17.24 -14.10 -3.51
CA LYS A 148 -17.32 -12.68 -3.10
C LYS A 148 -16.96 -11.76 -4.27
N THR A 149 -15.88 -12.08 -4.99
CA THR A 149 -15.46 -11.32 -6.18
C THR A 149 -16.52 -11.39 -7.28
N ASN A 150 -17.06 -12.58 -7.58
CA ASN A 150 -18.08 -12.74 -8.61
C ASN A 150 -19.34 -11.94 -8.29
N LEU A 151 -19.82 -11.96 -7.05
CA LEU A 151 -20.96 -11.17 -6.61
C LEU A 151 -20.72 -9.66 -6.78
N LEU A 152 -19.58 -9.17 -6.30
CA LEU A 152 -19.24 -7.75 -6.42
C LEU A 152 -19.06 -7.32 -7.88
N SER A 153 -18.52 -8.18 -8.73
CA SER A 153 -18.38 -7.90 -10.17
C SER A 153 -19.73 -7.92 -10.90
N TYR A 154 -20.63 -8.83 -10.51
CA TYR A 154 -21.92 -8.97 -11.16
C TYR A 154 -22.89 -7.85 -10.78
N PHE A 155 -22.97 -7.50 -9.49
CA PHE A 155 -23.90 -6.49 -8.98
C PHE A 155 -23.30 -5.09 -8.86
N GLY A 156 -21.97 -4.95 -8.95
CA GLY A 156 -21.27 -3.67 -8.86
C GLY A 156 -21.13 -3.10 -7.45
N SER A 157 -22.12 -3.31 -6.58
CA SER A 157 -22.12 -2.79 -5.20
C SER A 157 -22.75 -3.77 -4.22
N ILE A 158 -22.43 -3.58 -2.93
CA ILE A 158 -23.07 -4.32 -1.82
C ILE A 158 -24.56 -4.02 -1.72
N ASP A 159 -24.95 -2.77 -1.94
CA ASP A 159 -26.36 -2.36 -1.81
C ASP A 159 -27.20 -3.03 -2.91
N ASN A 160 -26.67 -3.18 -4.10
CA ASN A 160 -27.32 -3.94 -5.16
C ASN A 160 -27.44 -5.44 -4.80
N ILE A 161 -26.43 -6.01 -4.12
CA ILE A 161 -26.49 -7.41 -3.64
C ILE A 161 -27.58 -7.56 -2.55
N LYS A 162 -27.69 -6.60 -1.63
CA LYS A 162 -28.70 -6.60 -0.58
C LYS A 162 -30.13 -6.52 -1.15
N SER A 163 -30.32 -5.71 -2.18
CA SER A 163 -31.62 -5.52 -2.84
C SER A 163 -31.94 -6.59 -3.89
N ALA A 164 -31.00 -7.49 -4.21
CA ALA A 164 -31.16 -8.49 -5.24
C ALA A 164 -32.17 -9.58 -4.85
N SER A 165 -32.98 -10.02 -5.81
CA SER A 165 -33.87 -11.15 -5.63
C SER A 165 -33.09 -12.48 -5.58
N LEU A 166 -33.70 -13.53 -5.02
CA LEU A 166 -33.14 -14.89 -5.06
C LEU A 166 -32.80 -15.36 -6.49
N THR A 167 -33.66 -14.98 -7.44
CA THR A 167 -33.48 -15.32 -8.87
C THR A 167 -32.26 -14.61 -9.48
N ASP A 168 -32.01 -13.36 -9.09
CA ASP A 168 -30.87 -12.61 -9.60
C ASP A 168 -29.56 -13.09 -8.97
N LEU A 169 -29.56 -13.41 -7.68
CA LEU A 169 -28.40 -13.99 -7.02
C LEU A 169 -27.94 -15.30 -7.68
N LYS A 170 -28.89 -16.15 -8.13
CA LYS A 170 -28.60 -17.40 -8.86
C LYS A 170 -27.94 -17.19 -10.23
N LYS A 171 -28.12 -16.03 -10.86
CA LYS A 171 -27.48 -15.69 -12.14
C LYS A 171 -25.99 -15.42 -12.01
N THR A 172 -25.50 -15.21 -10.78
CA THR A 172 -24.07 -14.97 -10.55
C THR A 172 -23.25 -16.24 -10.77
N PRO A 173 -22.17 -16.20 -11.54
CA PRO A 173 -21.33 -17.36 -11.80
C PRO A 173 -20.81 -18.02 -10.50
N GLY A 174 -21.10 -19.30 -10.32
CA GLY A 174 -20.71 -20.10 -9.16
C GLY A 174 -21.68 -20.02 -7.96
N ILE A 175 -22.79 -19.30 -8.06
CA ILE A 175 -23.80 -19.22 -7.00
C ILE A 175 -24.96 -20.17 -7.35
N GLY A 176 -25.00 -21.30 -6.64
CA GLY A 176 -26.12 -22.25 -6.69
C GLY A 176 -27.28 -21.83 -5.77
N GLU A 177 -28.38 -22.57 -5.84
CA GLU A 177 -29.62 -22.24 -5.09
C GLU A 177 -29.40 -22.13 -3.58
N GLN A 178 -28.65 -23.06 -2.99
CA GLN A 178 -28.40 -23.06 -1.55
C GLN A 178 -27.57 -21.84 -1.11
N MET A 179 -26.57 -21.47 -1.89
CA MET A 179 -25.75 -20.30 -1.61
C MET A 179 -26.54 -19.00 -1.81
N ALA A 180 -27.35 -18.90 -2.84
CA ALA A 180 -28.24 -17.77 -3.06
C ALA A 180 -29.21 -17.57 -1.86
N LYS A 181 -29.80 -18.66 -1.34
CA LYS A 181 -30.65 -18.61 -0.14
C LYS A 181 -29.89 -18.14 1.09
N LYS A 182 -28.64 -18.58 1.30
CA LYS A 182 -27.81 -18.13 2.43
C LYS A 182 -27.50 -16.62 2.31
N ILE A 183 -27.08 -16.16 1.13
CA ILE A 183 -26.78 -14.74 0.89
C ILE A 183 -28.04 -13.90 1.12
N TYR A 184 -29.17 -14.29 0.52
CA TYR A 184 -30.43 -13.57 0.67
C TYR A 184 -30.86 -13.46 2.13
N ARG A 185 -30.81 -14.53 2.91
CA ARG A 185 -31.14 -14.54 4.34
C ARG A 185 -30.23 -13.64 5.13
N GLU A 186 -28.92 -13.66 4.88
CA GLU A 186 -27.97 -12.89 5.63
C GLU A 186 -28.16 -11.38 5.45
N PHE A 187 -28.38 -10.95 4.21
CA PHE A 187 -28.58 -9.53 3.92
C PHE A 187 -30.01 -9.02 4.18
N ASN A 188 -30.96 -9.90 4.28
CA ASN A 188 -32.37 -9.56 4.58
C ASN A 188 -32.82 -10.06 5.97
N LYS A 189 -31.89 -10.30 6.89
CA LYS A 189 -32.21 -10.46 8.31
C LYS A 189 -32.83 -9.15 8.79
N ILE A 190 -34.15 -9.15 8.95
CA ILE A 190 -34.85 -8.07 9.62
C ILE A 190 -34.42 -8.15 11.10
N VAL A 191 -33.81 -7.06 11.58
CA VAL A 191 -33.49 -6.86 13.01
C VAL A 191 -34.81 -6.73 13.78
#